data_733286bfa253602d4a232396dee1e080
#
_entry.id   733286bfa253602d4a232396dee1e080
#
_cell.length_a   1.000
_cell.length_b   1.000
_cell.length_c   1.000
_cell.angle_alpha   90.00
_cell.angle_beta   90.00
_cell.angle_gamma   90.00
#
_symmetry.space_group_name_H-M   'P 1'
#
loop_
_entity.id
_entity.type
_entity.pdbx_description
1 polymer ?
#
loop_
_entity_poly.entity_id
_entity_poly.type
_entity_poly.pdbx_seq_one_letter_code
_entity_poly.pdbx_strand_id
1 'polypeptide(L)'
;MKYFSLTLFAVFSISAFSQSILLKGGIVHSGTGAEAKLQDILISGNEISKIGSNLTINGKTQVIELNGLPVTPGLISPMSNLGVVEINSLDVTKDDEPDILKAGFSIFNAFNPHSTGIPWNRSNGVTSAITCAPACR
;
A
#
# COMPACT_ATOMS: atom_id res chain seq x y z
N MET A 1 31.30 -16.54 -51.75
CA MET A 1 29.88 -16.68 -51.42
C MET A 1 29.75 -16.43 -49.91
N LYS A 2 29.25 -15.27 -49.51
CA LYS A 2 29.09 -14.84 -48.10
C LYS A 2 27.66 -15.17 -47.68
N TYR A 3 27.49 -16.06 -46.74
CA TYR A 3 26.16 -16.35 -46.16
C TYR A 3 25.84 -15.25 -45.13
N PHE A 4 24.89 -14.42 -45.46
CA PHE A 4 24.31 -13.43 -44.55
C PHE A 4 23.22 -14.12 -43.74
N SER A 5 23.58 -14.49 -42.48
CA SER A 5 22.62 -15.08 -41.54
C SER A 5 21.78 -13.96 -40.93
N LEU A 6 20.56 -13.85 -41.39
CA LEU A 6 19.55 -12.92 -40.85
C LEU A 6 18.88 -13.59 -39.63
N THR A 7 19.39 -13.29 -38.42
CA THR A 7 18.78 -13.71 -37.16
C THR A 7 17.57 -12.86 -36.90
N LEU A 8 16.36 -13.41 -37.14
CA LEU A 8 15.08 -12.82 -36.84
C LEU A 8 14.87 -12.84 -35.32
N PHE A 9 15.10 -11.69 -34.66
CA PHE A 9 14.83 -11.51 -33.24
C PHE A 9 13.29 -11.34 -33.06
N ALA A 10 12.61 -12.43 -32.72
CA ALA A 10 11.20 -12.39 -32.36
C ALA A 10 11.05 -11.72 -30.99
N VAL A 11 10.67 -10.44 -30.98
CA VAL A 11 10.29 -9.70 -29.77
C VAL A 11 8.96 -10.26 -29.28
N PHE A 12 9.02 -11.15 -28.30
CA PHE A 12 7.85 -11.64 -27.59
C PHE A 12 7.34 -10.49 -26.69
N SER A 13 6.36 -9.75 -27.18
CA SER A 13 5.62 -8.77 -26.37
C SER A 13 4.79 -9.51 -25.33
N ILE A 14 5.30 -9.62 -24.10
CA ILE A 14 4.53 -10.11 -22.97
C ILE A 14 3.49 -9.03 -22.66
N SER A 15 2.26 -9.25 -23.10
CA SER A 15 1.12 -8.43 -22.71
C SER A 15 0.91 -8.66 -21.21
N ALA A 16 1.32 -7.69 -20.38
CA ALA A 16 0.98 -7.67 -18.97
C ALA A 16 -0.54 -7.54 -18.86
N PHE A 17 -1.22 -8.63 -18.57
CA PHE A 17 -2.65 -8.60 -18.25
C PHE A 17 -2.81 -7.85 -16.93
N SER A 18 -3.19 -6.59 -17.01
CA SER A 18 -3.65 -5.83 -15.84
C SER A 18 -4.91 -6.52 -15.31
N GLN A 19 -4.80 -7.15 -14.16
CA GLN A 19 -5.93 -7.74 -13.48
C GLN A 19 -6.84 -6.62 -12.97
N SER A 20 -8.11 -6.63 -13.36
CA SER A 20 -9.10 -5.69 -12.87
C SER A 20 -9.89 -6.31 -11.73
N ILE A 21 -10.19 -5.50 -10.71
CA ILE A 21 -11.01 -5.89 -9.55
C ILE A 21 -12.16 -4.90 -9.42
N LEU A 22 -13.38 -5.42 -9.30
CA LEU A 22 -14.56 -4.62 -8.97
C LEU A 22 -14.96 -4.89 -7.53
N LEU A 23 -14.85 -3.88 -6.68
CA LEU A 23 -15.46 -3.86 -5.36
C LEU A 23 -16.89 -3.35 -5.51
N LYS A 24 -17.90 -4.19 -5.25
CA LYS A 24 -19.29 -3.88 -5.58
C LYS A 24 -20.13 -3.69 -4.33
N GLY A 25 -20.94 -2.62 -4.32
CA GLY A 25 -21.90 -2.36 -3.27
C GLY A 25 -21.28 -2.03 -1.92
N GLY A 26 -20.19 -1.25 -1.87
CA GLY A 26 -19.57 -0.76 -0.65
C GLY A 26 -20.07 0.64 -0.25
N ILE A 27 -20.05 0.95 1.05
CA ILE A 27 -20.27 2.31 1.55
C ILE A 27 -18.92 3.04 1.47
N VAL A 28 -18.74 3.85 0.43
CA VAL A 28 -17.45 4.49 0.11
C VAL A 28 -17.30 5.82 0.85
N HIS A 29 -16.28 5.90 1.69
CA HIS A 29 -15.83 7.12 2.36
C HIS A 29 -14.63 7.68 1.59
N SER A 30 -14.80 8.79 0.89
CA SER A 30 -13.74 9.34 0.03
C SER A 30 -12.58 10.00 0.79
N GLY A 31 -12.75 10.29 2.08
CA GLY A 31 -11.78 11.03 2.89
C GLY A 31 -11.73 12.54 2.61
N THR A 32 -12.59 13.05 1.73
CA THR A 32 -12.65 14.49 1.35
C THR A 32 -13.64 15.32 2.18
N GLY A 33 -14.26 14.70 3.20
CA GLY A 33 -15.34 15.32 3.97
C GLY A 33 -16.74 15.18 3.35
N ALA A 34 -16.85 14.60 2.17
CA ALA A 34 -18.13 14.28 1.57
C ALA A 34 -18.82 13.11 2.29
N GLU A 35 -20.16 13.10 2.27
CA GLU A 35 -20.95 12.00 2.81
C GLU A 35 -20.60 10.66 2.12
N ALA A 36 -20.60 9.60 2.93
CA ALA A 36 -20.40 8.25 2.42
C ALA A 36 -21.57 7.82 1.54
N LYS A 37 -21.27 7.13 0.43
CA LYS A 37 -22.28 6.70 -0.54
C LYS A 37 -22.11 5.24 -0.88
N LEU A 38 -23.24 4.56 -1.14
CA LEU A 38 -23.23 3.20 -1.66
C LEU A 38 -22.76 3.24 -3.12
N GLN A 39 -21.56 2.74 -3.39
CA GLN A 39 -20.93 2.81 -4.69
C GLN A 39 -20.06 1.58 -4.96
N ASP A 40 -19.72 1.40 -6.23
CA ASP A 40 -18.76 0.41 -6.70
C ASP A 40 -17.41 1.09 -6.96
N ILE A 41 -16.32 0.35 -6.81
CA ILE A 41 -14.97 0.81 -7.11
C ILE A 41 -14.33 -0.16 -8.09
N LEU A 42 -13.95 0.34 -9.26
CA LEU A 42 -13.18 -0.42 -10.24
C LEU A 42 -11.70 -0.11 -10.11
N ILE A 43 -10.92 -1.14 -9.83
CA ILE A 43 -9.46 -1.09 -9.75
C ILE A 43 -8.89 -1.74 -11.01
N SER A 44 -7.93 -1.08 -11.65
CA SER A 44 -7.22 -1.61 -12.81
C SER A 44 -5.72 -1.51 -12.56
N GLY A 45 -5.06 -2.65 -12.44
CA GLY A 45 -3.67 -2.69 -11.97
C GLY A 45 -3.54 -2.13 -10.55
N ASN A 46 -2.80 -1.04 -10.40
CA ASN A 46 -2.53 -0.40 -9.10
C ASN A 46 -3.32 0.90 -8.89
N GLU A 47 -4.31 1.18 -9.72
CA GLU A 47 -5.04 2.45 -9.69
C GLU A 47 -6.55 2.25 -9.57
N ILE A 48 -7.21 3.17 -8.87
CA ILE A 48 -8.67 3.27 -8.89
C ILE A 48 -9.07 3.92 -10.21
N SER A 49 -9.62 3.12 -11.11
CA SER A 49 -10.01 3.56 -12.44
C SER A 49 -11.35 4.31 -12.43
N LYS A 50 -12.29 3.85 -11.60
CA LYS A 50 -13.63 4.44 -11.54
C LYS A 50 -14.27 4.23 -10.17
N ILE A 51 -15.06 5.22 -9.72
CA ILE A 51 -15.97 5.10 -8.58
C ILE A 51 -17.34 5.54 -9.06
N GLY A 52 -18.39 4.79 -8.76
CA GLY A 52 -19.75 5.12 -9.17
C GLY A 52 -20.73 4.01 -8.85
N SER A 53 -22.01 4.22 -9.16
CA SER A 53 -23.05 3.20 -8.95
C SER A 53 -23.23 2.36 -10.21
N ASN A 54 -23.45 1.05 -10.05
CA ASN A 54 -23.72 0.11 -11.13
C ASN A 54 -22.66 0.10 -12.23
N LEU A 55 -21.39 -0.01 -11.85
CA LEU A 55 -20.30 -0.05 -12.82
C LEU A 55 -20.38 -1.32 -13.65
N THR A 56 -20.38 -1.15 -14.98
CA THR A 56 -20.28 -2.25 -15.94
C THR A 56 -18.81 -2.63 -16.12
N ILE A 57 -18.56 -3.94 -16.09
CA ILE A 57 -17.23 -4.52 -16.26
C ILE A 57 -17.08 -5.11 -17.66
N ASN A 58 -15.95 -4.86 -18.31
CA ASN A 58 -15.56 -5.47 -19.56
C ASN A 58 -14.40 -6.45 -19.33
N GLY A 59 -14.50 -7.65 -19.87
CA GLY A 59 -13.42 -8.65 -19.81
C GLY A 59 -13.33 -9.42 -18.49
N LYS A 60 -12.15 -9.98 -18.21
CA LYS A 60 -11.88 -10.76 -17.00
C LYS A 60 -11.65 -9.84 -15.81
N THR A 61 -12.71 -9.55 -15.05
CA THR A 61 -12.67 -8.75 -13.84
C THR A 61 -13.07 -9.62 -12.65
N GLN A 62 -12.29 -9.61 -11.59
CA GLN A 62 -12.66 -10.25 -10.33
C GLN A 62 -13.68 -9.36 -9.62
N VAL A 63 -14.83 -9.91 -9.26
CA VAL A 63 -15.86 -9.17 -8.49
C VAL A 63 -15.80 -9.59 -7.04
N ILE A 64 -15.77 -8.59 -6.15
CA ILE A 64 -15.84 -8.76 -4.69
C ILE A 64 -17.08 -8.03 -4.23
N GLU A 65 -18.10 -8.77 -3.80
CA GLU A 65 -19.32 -8.21 -3.23
C GLU A 65 -19.06 -7.74 -1.79
N LEU A 66 -19.27 -6.46 -1.53
CA LEU A 66 -19.03 -5.86 -0.21
C LEU A 66 -20.29 -5.82 0.66
N ASN A 67 -21.48 -5.94 0.07
CA ASN A 67 -22.76 -6.01 0.81
C ASN A 67 -22.93 -4.87 1.84
N GLY A 68 -22.55 -3.66 1.47
CA GLY A 68 -22.67 -2.50 2.36
C GLY A 68 -21.52 -2.34 3.37
N LEU A 69 -20.45 -3.12 3.27
CA LEU A 69 -19.27 -2.91 4.10
C LEU A 69 -18.63 -1.54 3.82
N PRO A 70 -18.11 -0.87 4.86
CA PRO A 70 -17.44 0.41 4.67
C PRO A 70 -16.13 0.24 3.91
N VAL A 71 -15.88 1.15 2.98
CA VAL A 71 -14.62 1.26 2.23
C VAL A 71 -14.03 2.63 2.51
N THR A 72 -12.82 2.65 3.04
CA THR A 72 -12.10 3.88 3.38
C THR A 72 -10.75 3.92 2.66
N PRO A 73 -10.17 5.11 2.44
CA PRO A 73 -8.75 5.23 2.16
C PRO A 73 -7.92 4.56 3.24
N GLY A 74 -6.73 4.09 2.88
CA GLY A 74 -5.81 3.52 3.86
C GLY A 74 -5.45 4.53 4.95
N LEU A 75 -5.32 4.05 6.18
CA LEU A 75 -4.97 4.89 7.32
C LEU A 75 -3.50 5.30 7.27
N ILE A 76 -3.25 6.55 7.65
CA ILE A 76 -1.90 7.09 7.79
C ILE A 76 -1.61 7.26 9.28
N SER A 77 -0.55 6.62 9.79
CA SER A 77 -0.04 6.86 11.13
C SER A 77 0.94 8.04 11.09
N PRO A 78 0.57 9.22 11.57
CA PRO A 78 1.39 10.43 11.41
C PRO A 78 2.61 10.46 12.34
N MET A 79 2.58 9.69 13.43
CA MET A 79 3.68 9.61 14.41
C MET A 79 3.76 8.19 14.91
N SER A 80 4.80 7.47 14.56
CA SER A 80 4.99 6.09 14.96
C SER A 80 6.47 5.77 15.19
N ASN A 81 6.72 4.70 15.90
CA ASN A 81 8.03 4.06 16.02
C ASN A 81 8.07 2.72 15.24
N LEU A 82 7.17 2.56 14.28
CA LEU A 82 7.08 1.38 13.43
C LEU A 82 8.40 1.16 12.68
N GLY A 83 8.95 -0.04 12.80
CA GLY A 83 10.22 -0.40 12.17
C GLY A 83 11.47 0.01 12.97
N VAL A 84 11.33 0.72 14.09
CA VAL A 84 12.47 1.07 14.97
C VAL A 84 12.29 0.60 16.41
N VAL A 85 11.08 0.19 16.77
CA VAL A 85 10.79 -0.47 18.05
C VAL A 85 9.97 -1.72 17.77
N GLU A 86 10.50 -2.87 18.17
CA GLU A 86 9.77 -4.16 18.03
C GLU A 86 8.92 -4.46 19.27
N ILE A 87 9.51 -4.31 20.47
CA ILE A 87 8.86 -4.59 21.74
C ILE A 87 9.09 -3.43 22.69
N ASN A 88 8.07 -2.64 23.02
CA ASN A 88 8.16 -1.45 23.86
C ASN A 88 8.75 -1.71 25.27
N SER A 89 8.57 -2.90 25.83
CA SER A 89 9.05 -3.28 27.14
C SER A 89 10.47 -3.86 27.15
N LEU A 90 11.13 -3.95 25.99
CA LEU A 90 12.43 -4.58 25.83
C LEU A 90 13.41 -3.61 25.16
N ASP A 91 14.28 -2.98 25.95
CA ASP A 91 15.19 -1.91 25.50
C ASP A 91 16.12 -2.34 24.36
N VAL A 92 16.58 -3.58 24.35
CA VAL A 92 17.43 -4.12 23.27
C VAL A 92 16.74 -4.13 21.89
N THR A 93 15.45 -3.91 21.82
CA THR A 93 14.66 -3.84 20.56
C THR A 93 14.25 -2.42 20.20
N LYS A 94 14.79 -1.42 20.89
CA LYS A 94 14.50 0.00 20.68
C LYS A 94 15.69 0.66 19.99
N ASP A 95 15.53 0.98 18.72
CA ASP A 95 16.54 1.66 17.91
C ASP A 95 16.19 3.15 17.72
N ASP A 96 15.15 3.63 18.40
CA ASP A 96 14.71 5.01 18.35
C ASP A 96 15.34 5.90 19.44
N GLU A 97 16.03 5.31 20.43
CA GLU A 97 16.66 6.00 21.57
C GLU A 97 18.18 5.70 21.65
N PRO A 98 19.02 6.22 20.74
CA PRO A 98 20.45 6.05 20.88
C PRO A 98 20.99 6.83 22.08
N ASP A 99 21.96 6.26 22.80
CA ASP A 99 22.61 6.86 23.98
C ASP A 99 23.16 8.26 23.74
N ILE A 100 23.47 8.59 22.49
CA ILE A 100 24.01 9.89 22.09
C ILE A 100 23.24 10.38 20.85
N LEU A 101 22.20 11.19 21.05
CA LEU A 101 21.54 11.94 19.98
C LEU A 101 22.45 13.10 19.55
N LYS A 102 23.00 13.01 18.36
CA LYS A 102 23.77 14.09 17.71
C LYS A 102 22.98 14.64 16.53
N ALA A 103 23.33 15.86 16.12
CA ALA A 103 22.70 16.52 14.97
C ALA A 103 22.74 15.72 13.66
N GLY A 104 23.64 14.74 13.56
CA GLY A 104 23.73 13.83 12.41
C GLY A 104 22.96 12.51 12.55
N PHE A 105 22.16 12.32 13.62
CA PHE A 105 21.36 11.12 13.76
C PHE A 105 20.27 11.05 12.69
N SER A 106 20.19 9.90 12.03
CA SER A 106 19.16 9.62 11.04
C SER A 106 18.43 8.34 11.40
N ILE A 107 17.12 8.44 11.64
CA ILE A 107 16.25 7.31 11.93
C ILE A 107 16.22 6.28 10.76
N PHE A 108 16.55 6.72 9.55
CA PHE A 108 16.62 5.88 8.37
C PHE A 108 17.57 4.68 8.56
N ASN A 109 18.70 4.88 9.23
CA ASN A 109 19.69 3.82 9.48
C ASN A 109 19.24 2.82 10.55
N ALA A 110 18.31 3.21 11.42
CA ALA A 110 17.73 2.36 12.46
C ALA A 110 16.46 1.63 11.98
N PHE A 111 15.93 2.00 10.82
CA PHE A 111 14.68 1.43 10.33
C PHE A 111 14.85 -0.03 9.85
N ASN A 112 14.09 -0.93 10.46
CA ASN A 112 14.00 -2.34 10.08
C ASN A 112 12.80 -2.58 9.16
N PRO A 113 13.00 -2.76 7.84
CA PRO A 113 11.91 -3.05 6.90
C PRO A 113 11.25 -4.42 7.11
N HIS A 114 11.89 -5.30 7.87
CA HIS A 114 11.38 -6.63 8.21
C HIS A 114 10.69 -6.69 9.57
N SER A 115 10.45 -5.54 10.21
CA SER A 115 9.72 -5.46 11.48
C SER A 115 8.39 -6.19 11.40
N THR A 116 8.11 -7.02 12.41
CA THR A 116 6.85 -7.78 12.52
C THR A 116 5.65 -6.86 12.71
N GLY A 117 5.87 -5.65 13.20
CA GLY A 117 4.85 -4.61 13.33
C GLY A 117 4.30 -4.15 11.99
N ILE A 118 5.09 -4.19 10.89
CA ILE A 118 4.66 -3.70 9.58
C ILE A 118 3.49 -4.53 9.01
N PRO A 119 3.58 -5.86 8.84
CA PRO A 119 2.47 -6.66 8.34
C PRO A 119 1.26 -6.63 9.28
N TRP A 120 1.48 -6.55 10.59
CA TRP A 120 0.40 -6.43 11.57
C TRP A 120 -0.39 -5.13 11.38
N ASN A 121 0.27 -3.98 11.31
CA ASN A 121 -0.38 -2.69 11.09
C ASN A 121 -1.09 -2.63 9.73
N ARG A 122 -0.47 -3.19 8.69
CA ARG A 122 -1.08 -3.27 7.36
C ARG A 122 -2.37 -4.09 7.36
N SER A 123 -2.42 -5.23 8.06
CA SER A 123 -3.64 -6.04 8.17
C SER A 123 -4.77 -5.32 8.93
N ASN A 124 -4.43 -4.31 9.73
CA ASN A 124 -5.37 -3.44 10.43
C ASN A 124 -5.67 -2.12 9.67
N GLY A 125 -5.31 -2.02 8.39
CA GLY A 125 -5.68 -0.92 7.52
C GLY A 125 -4.71 0.26 7.49
N VAL A 126 -3.57 0.19 8.20
CA VAL A 126 -2.52 1.22 8.10
C VAL A 126 -1.71 0.98 6.83
N THR A 127 -1.77 1.91 5.88
CA THR A 127 -1.08 1.81 4.58
C THR A 127 0.16 2.67 4.50
N SER A 128 0.27 3.68 5.37
CA SER A 128 1.42 4.57 5.44
C SER A 128 1.73 4.93 6.89
N ALA A 129 3.00 5.09 7.22
CA ALA A 129 3.43 5.52 8.53
C ALA A 129 4.59 6.50 8.41
N ILE A 130 4.61 7.50 9.29
CA ILE A 130 5.76 8.37 9.47
C ILE A 130 6.46 7.91 10.74
N THR A 131 7.64 7.30 10.57
CA THR A 131 8.46 6.86 11.68
C THR A 131 9.41 7.97 12.09
N CYS A 132 9.45 8.29 13.37
CA CYS A 132 10.29 9.35 13.91
C CYS A 132 10.95 8.94 15.24
N ALA A 133 12.04 9.62 15.56
CA ALA A 133 12.69 9.49 16.86
C ALA A 133 11.80 10.06 18.00
N PRO A 134 12.05 9.70 19.27
CA PRO A 134 11.24 10.13 20.42
C PRO A 134 11.07 11.65 20.53
N ALA A 135 12.03 12.42 20.05
CA ALA A 135 11.98 13.90 20.03
C ALA A 135 10.84 14.47 19.14
N CYS A 136 10.20 13.63 18.34
CA CYS A 136 9.06 14.03 17.52
C CYS A 136 7.70 13.84 18.21
N ARG A 137 7.70 13.37 19.48
CA ARG A 137 6.50 13.15 20.28
C ARG A 137 6.14 14.38 21.12
#